data_35a90b1671b41111732de4b3f6682a87
#
_entry.id   35a90b1671b41111732de4b3f6682a87
#
_cell.length_a   1.000
_cell.length_b   1.000
_cell.length_c   1.000
_cell.angle_alpha   90.00
_cell.angle_beta   90.00
_cell.angle_gamma   90.00
#
_symmetry.space_group_name_H-M   'P 1'
#
loop_
_entity.id
_entity.type
_entity.pdbx_description
1 polymer ?
#
loop_
_entity_poly.entity_id
_entity_poly.type
_entity_poly.pdbx_seq_one_letter_code
_entity_poly.pdbx_strand_id
1 'polypeptide(L)'
;MTAAGSADAQAKWTPTRCARNGTLDIAYDALAGSQGEPLLLVMGLGTSRFWWPSGLCREFAARGFAVARYDQRDAGESTHMPDTGSSNPFAAIARKRGAYTSEDMTDDAVAVLDALGWARAHIFGASLGGIIAQRIALRHPDRVLSVVSDAGIPSDASGLGAFRYIRFGMLVRLSRLKFPEGRDGDIQMSLALARAVASPAYPFDETAAREWIEREADSGPRDTRAQSRQVGASWHGPKLRELRKPTLVLHGDRDPLLRVSAARNTVKAIAGARLVLLPGAGHDLPEPLWGTIADEVRHNADRAAAAKTDPPGSHAANGGSGVTEPDAAQAGTVPGAEGVRGGTQDRSI
;
A
#
# COMPACT_ATOMS: atom_id res chain seq x y z
N MET A 1 -22.81 23.14 17.58
CA MET A 1 -21.63 22.50 17.00
C MET A 1 -21.36 21.23 17.82
N THR A 2 -21.95 20.13 17.42
CA THR A 2 -21.72 18.80 18.02
C THR A 2 -20.36 18.30 17.55
N ALA A 3 -19.44 18.09 18.48
CA ALA A 3 -18.17 17.44 18.22
C ALA A 3 -18.46 16.05 17.62
N ALA A 4 -18.12 15.84 16.37
CA ALA A 4 -18.00 14.51 15.80
C ALA A 4 -16.85 13.84 16.58
N GLY A 5 -17.20 12.98 17.53
CA GLY A 5 -16.24 12.08 18.16
C GLY A 5 -15.55 11.29 17.03
N SER A 6 -14.21 11.22 17.08
CA SER A 6 -13.43 10.63 16.03
C SER A 6 -13.99 9.25 15.68
N ALA A 7 -14.27 9.03 14.41
CA ALA A 7 -14.81 7.78 13.89
C ALA A 7 -13.89 6.58 14.22
N ASP A 8 -12.67 6.82 14.63
CA ASP A 8 -11.67 5.81 15.00
C ASP A 8 -11.95 5.17 16.39
N ALA A 9 -12.52 5.92 17.33
CA ALA A 9 -12.76 5.45 18.70
C ALA A 9 -13.79 4.31 18.85
N GLN A 10 -14.55 3.95 17.81
CA GLN A 10 -15.63 2.96 17.87
C GLN A 10 -15.32 1.59 17.26
N ALA A 11 -14.20 1.40 16.58
CA ALA A 11 -13.84 0.09 16.03
C ALA A 11 -13.33 -0.83 17.14
N LYS A 12 -14.04 -1.94 17.37
CA LYS A 12 -13.60 -2.96 18.32
C LYS A 12 -12.71 -3.97 17.60
N TRP A 13 -11.49 -4.11 18.08
CA TRP A 13 -10.56 -5.15 17.64
C TRP A 13 -10.58 -6.32 18.62
N THR A 14 -10.36 -7.51 18.12
CA THR A 14 -10.14 -8.68 19.01
C THR A 14 -8.88 -8.45 19.86
N PRO A 15 -8.75 -9.14 21.00
CA PRO A 15 -7.47 -9.17 21.70
C PRO A 15 -6.34 -9.61 20.76
N THR A 16 -5.16 -9.05 20.97
CA THR A 16 -3.94 -9.48 20.25
C THR A 16 -3.72 -10.97 20.41
N ARG A 17 -3.43 -11.64 19.30
CA ARG A 17 -3.02 -13.05 19.22
C ARG A 17 -1.68 -13.13 18.51
N CYS A 18 -0.99 -14.26 18.65
CA CYS A 18 0.25 -14.53 17.95
C CYS A 18 0.09 -15.73 17.01
N ALA A 19 0.55 -15.55 15.77
CA ALA A 19 0.77 -16.63 14.82
C ALA A 19 2.23 -17.07 14.91
N ARG A 20 2.48 -18.40 14.89
CA ARG A 20 3.83 -18.95 14.96
C ARG A 20 4.43 -19.11 13.57
N ASN A 21 5.59 -18.51 13.33
CA ASN A 21 6.44 -18.84 12.19
C ASN A 21 7.82 -19.27 12.67
N GLY A 22 8.04 -20.59 12.75
CA GLY A 22 9.22 -21.16 13.41
C GLY A 22 9.29 -20.77 14.88
N THR A 23 10.33 -20.04 15.26
CA THR A 23 10.53 -19.51 16.62
C THR A 23 9.93 -18.14 16.85
N LEU A 24 9.38 -17.49 15.81
CA LEU A 24 8.87 -16.14 15.89
C LEU A 24 7.38 -16.13 16.23
N ASP A 25 6.97 -15.15 17.02
CA ASP A 25 5.60 -14.77 17.27
C ASP A 25 5.25 -13.56 16.41
N ILE A 26 4.23 -13.68 15.56
CA ILE A 26 3.71 -12.64 14.69
C ILE A 26 2.36 -12.18 15.25
N ALA A 27 2.34 -10.98 15.81
CA ALA A 27 1.17 -10.41 16.47
C ALA A 27 0.12 -9.96 15.44
N TYR A 28 -1.14 -10.30 15.68
CA TYR A 28 -2.26 -9.92 14.83
C TYR A 28 -3.53 -9.69 15.64
N ASP A 29 -4.45 -8.94 15.06
CA ASP A 29 -5.83 -8.80 15.52
C ASP A 29 -6.79 -8.75 14.34
N ALA A 30 -8.08 -8.96 14.60
CA ALA A 30 -9.15 -8.89 13.62
C ALA A 30 -10.20 -7.88 14.05
N LEU A 31 -10.85 -7.23 13.09
CA LEU A 31 -11.96 -6.34 13.35
C LEU A 31 -13.17 -7.14 13.84
N ALA A 32 -13.57 -6.91 15.09
CA ALA A 32 -14.64 -7.68 15.72
C ALA A 32 -15.96 -7.50 14.99
N GLY A 33 -16.62 -8.62 14.71
CA GLY A 33 -17.90 -8.63 14.00
C GLY A 33 -17.81 -8.46 12.48
N SER A 34 -16.62 -8.22 11.92
CA SER A 34 -16.45 -8.25 10.46
C SER A 34 -16.59 -9.68 9.93
N GLN A 35 -17.34 -9.82 8.84
CA GLN A 35 -17.61 -11.11 8.21
C GLN A 35 -17.50 -10.98 6.69
N GLY A 36 -17.36 -12.10 6.00
CA GLY A 36 -17.30 -12.15 4.55
C GLY A 36 -15.96 -12.63 4.02
N GLU A 37 -15.50 -12.06 2.91
CA GLU A 37 -14.24 -12.48 2.28
C GLU A 37 -13.03 -12.02 3.09
N PRO A 38 -12.05 -12.91 3.34
CA PRO A 38 -10.85 -12.56 4.09
C PRO A 38 -10.03 -11.44 3.45
N LEU A 39 -9.71 -10.39 4.22
CA LEU A 39 -8.83 -9.29 3.83
C LEU A 39 -7.74 -9.11 4.88
N LEU A 40 -6.50 -9.43 4.51
CA LEU A 40 -5.33 -9.26 5.37
C LEU A 40 -4.61 -7.94 5.01
N LEU A 41 -4.38 -7.13 6.03
CA LEU A 41 -3.73 -5.82 5.92
C LEU A 41 -2.25 -5.90 6.34
N VAL A 42 -1.37 -5.41 5.48
CA VAL A 42 0.10 -5.42 5.65
C VAL A 42 0.62 -3.99 5.71
N MET A 43 1.11 -3.58 6.88
CA MET A 43 1.54 -2.20 7.11
C MET A 43 2.96 -1.92 6.57
N GLY A 44 3.33 -0.64 6.55
CA GLY A 44 4.57 -0.11 6.01
C GLY A 44 5.82 -0.35 6.86
N LEU A 45 6.90 0.32 6.47
CA LEU A 45 8.23 0.19 7.05
C LEU A 45 8.29 0.70 8.49
N GLY A 46 8.63 -0.19 9.42
CA GLY A 46 8.92 0.15 10.82
C GLY A 46 7.71 0.72 11.58
N THR A 47 6.52 0.41 11.13
CA THR A 47 5.24 0.80 11.75
C THR A 47 4.43 -0.44 12.08
N SER A 48 3.66 -0.36 13.18
CA SER A 48 2.80 -1.45 13.62
C SER A 48 1.46 -1.48 12.88
N ARG A 49 0.70 -2.56 13.09
CA ARG A 49 -0.67 -2.70 12.59
C ARG A 49 -1.62 -1.59 13.04
N PHE A 50 -1.27 -0.88 14.12
CA PHE A 50 -2.09 0.21 14.64
C PHE A 50 -2.18 1.42 13.70
N TRP A 51 -1.25 1.55 12.74
CA TRP A 51 -1.28 2.60 11.71
C TRP A 51 -2.38 2.40 10.65
N TRP A 52 -3.07 1.27 10.63
CA TRP A 52 -4.28 1.12 9.83
C TRP A 52 -5.43 1.90 10.45
N PRO A 53 -5.98 2.94 9.77
CA PRO A 53 -7.11 3.70 10.31
C PRO A 53 -8.31 2.78 10.55
N SER A 54 -8.80 2.75 11.77
CA SER A 54 -9.93 1.87 12.12
C SER A 54 -11.19 2.22 11.35
N GLY A 55 -11.38 3.49 10.97
CA GLY A 55 -12.46 3.94 10.10
C GLY A 55 -12.40 3.31 8.70
N LEU A 56 -11.22 3.29 8.07
CA LEU A 56 -11.02 2.61 6.79
C LEU A 56 -11.28 1.10 6.90
N CYS A 57 -10.87 0.48 8.00
CA CYS A 57 -11.13 -0.94 8.23
C CYS A 57 -12.63 -1.25 8.35
N ARG A 58 -13.43 -0.33 8.91
CA ARG A 58 -14.90 -0.42 8.91
C ARG A 58 -15.49 -0.28 7.52
N GLU A 59 -14.93 0.60 6.69
CA GLU A 59 -15.36 0.72 5.29
C GLU A 59 -15.13 -0.59 4.51
N PHE A 60 -14.04 -1.30 4.78
CA PHE A 60 -13.83 -2.64 4.21
C PHE A 60 -14.87 -3.64 4.73
N ALA A 61 -15.12 -3.65 6.05
CA ALA A 61 -16.12 -4.56 6.63
C ALA A 61 -17.54 -4.29 6.09
N ALA A 62 -17.92 -3.02 5.90
CA ALA A 62 -19.19 -2.62 5.31
C ALA A 62 -19.34 -3.12 3.86
N ARG A 63 -18.24 -3.44 3.18
CA ARG A 63 -18.20 -4.00 1.83
C ARG A 63 -18.02 -5.51 1.81
N GLY A 64 -18.29 -6.18 2.93
CA GLY A 64 -18.32 -7.64 3.03
C GLY A 64 -16.95 -8.29 3.17
N PHE A 65 -15.98 -7.59 3.81
CA PHE A 65 -14.72 -8.20 4.15
C PHE A 65 -14.63 -8.56 5.64
N ALA A 66 -14.12 -9.74 5.92
CA ALA A 66 -13.54 -10.07 7.22
C ALA A 66 -12.12 -9.50 7.28
N VAL A 67 -11.89 -8.53 8.17
CA VAL A 67 -10.66 -7.73 8.16
C VAL A 67 -9.75 -8.17 9.30
N ALA A 68 -8.48 -8.47 8.97
CA ALA A 68 -7.42 -8.67 9.95
C ALA A 68 -6.16 -7.89 9.56
N ARG A 69 -5.35 -7.56 10.55
CA ARG A 69 -4.08 -6.86 10.40
C ARG A 69 -3.03 -7.50 11.30
N TYR A 70 -1.77 -7.40 10.91
CA TYR A 70 -0.68 -7.96 11.71
C TYR A 70 0.53 -7.02 11.73
N ASP A 71 1.37 -7.20 12.73
CA ASP A 71 2.68 -6.56 12.79
C ASP A 71 3.68 -7.41 12.02
N GLN A 72 4.37 -6.81 11.07
CA GLN A 72 5.51 -7.47 10.45
C GLN A 72 6.57 -7.78 11.52
N ARG A 73 7.42 -8.80 11.30
CA ARG A 73 8.60 -9.00 12.17
C ARG A 73 9.36 -7.70 12.33
N ASP A 74 9.91 -7.45 13.48
CA ASP A 74 10.58 -6.19 13.85
C ASP A 74 9.65 -4.97 13.97
N ALA A 75 8.35 -5.18 14.12
CA ALA A 75 7.39 -4.09 14.33
C ALA A 75 6.37 -4.44 15.42
N GLY A 76 5.89 -3.43 16.14
CA GLY A 76 4.82 -3.55 17.12
C GLY A 76 5.07 -4.62 18.16
N GLU A 77 4.09 -5.52 18.35
CA GLU A 77 4.13 -6.63 19.32
C GLU A 77 4.67 -7.94 18.72
N SER A 78 5.08 -7.96 17.43
CA SER A 78 5.75 -9.12 16.83
C SER A 78 7.18 -9.25 17.31
N THR A 79 7.75 -10.44 17.19
CA THR A 79 9.14 -10.71 17.58
C THR A 79 10.10 -9.74 16.90
N HIS A 80 10.89 -9.04 17.73
CA HIS A 80 12.01 -8.22 17.29
C HIS A 80 13.27 -9.05 17.21
N MET A 81 13.99 -8.92 16.10
CA MET A 81 15.23 -9.67 15.89
C MET A 81 16.34 -9.10 16.78
N PRO A 82 17.30 -9.93 17.19
CA PRO A 82 18.45 -9.45 17.96
C PRO A 82 19.14 -8.27 17.30
N ASP A 83 19.82 -7.44 18.10
CA ASP A 83 20.42 -6.15 17.72
C ASP A 83 21.51 -6.28 16.64
N THR A 84 21.12 -6.79 15.47
CA THR A 84 21.94 -6.92 14.28
C THR A 84 21.41 -5.94 13.22
N GLY A 85 22.20 -4.99 12.80
CA GLY A 85 21.75 -4.05 11.78
C GLY A 85 22.51 -2.73 11.84
N SER A 86 22.17 -1.84 10.92
CA SER A 86 22.66 -0.47 10.90
C SER A 86 21.56 0.45 11.40
N SER A 87 21.87 1.48 12.15
CA SER A 87 20.93 2.57 12.44
C SER A 87 20.56 3.38 11.18
N ASN A 88 21.30 3.17 10.08
CA ASN A 88 21.02 3.80 8.79
C ASN A 88 20.33 2.79 7.84
N PRO A 89 19.03 2.92 7.55
CA PRO A 89 18.31 2.01 6.68
C PRO A 89 18.85 1.97 5.25
N PHE A 90 19.49 3.04 4.76
CA PHE A 90 20.07 3.05 3.42
C PHE A 90 21.39 2.25 3.34
N ALA A 91 22.15 2.15 4.44
CA ALA A 91 23.34 1.32 4.49
C ALA A 91 22.99 -0.19 4.41
N ALA A 92 21.76 -0.57 4.80
CA ALA A 92 21.31 -1.94 4.74
C ALA A 92 21.10 -2.44 3.30
N ILE A 93 20.70 -1.55 2.37
CA ILE A 93 20.54 -1.88 0.94
C ILE A 93 21.87 -2.35 0.31
N ALA A 94 23.00 -1.89 0.84
CA ALA A 94 24.33 -2.28 0.39
C ALA A 94 24.84 -3.59 1.03
N ARG A 95 24.20 -4.09 2.09
CA ARG A 95 24.62 -5.29 2.82
C ARG A 95 24.05 -6.55 2.14
N LYS A 96 24.94 -7.51 1.85
CA LYS A 96 24.57 -8.78 1.20
C LYS A 96 23.94 -9.82 2.14
N ARG A 97 23.88 -9.59 3.45
CA ARG A 97 23.30 -10.50 4.45
C ARG A 97 22.44 -9.69 5.42
N GLY A 98 21.12 -9.79 5.26
CA GLY A 98 20.13 -9.31 6.22
C GLY A 98 19.95 -10.30 7.38
N ALA A 99 19.28 -9.88 8.45
CA ALA A 99 18.88 -10.76 9.55
C ALA A 99 17.85 -11.83 9.09
N TYR A 100 17.13 -11.52 8.02
CA TYR A 100 16.12 -12.36 7.37
C TYR A 100 15.95 -11.92 5.91
N THR A 101 15.15 -12.67 5.17
CA THR A 101 14.80 -12.40 3.77
C THR A 101 13.37 -11.86 3.64
N SER A 102 13.03 -11.35 2.48
CA SER A 102 11.64 -10.99 2.20
C SER A 102 10.73 -12.21 2.04
N GLU A 103 11.29 -13.35 1.69
CA GLU A 103 10.62 -14.65 1.70
C GLU A 103 10.12 -14.97 3.12
N ASP A 104 10.97 -14.76 4.13
CA ASP A 104 10.58 -14.94 5.54
C ASP A 104 9.42 -14.02 5.94
N MET A 105 9.40 -12.77 5.44
CA MET A 105 8.29 -11.84 5.69
C MET A 105 7.00 -12.27 5.00
N THR A 106 7.09 -12.93 3.84
CA THR A 106 5.89 -13.51 3.18
C THR A 106 5.36 -14.72 3.93
N ASP A 107 6.24 -15.52 4.51
CA ASP A 107 5.88 -16.68 5.32
C ASP A 107 5.20 -16.28 6.64
N ASP A 108 5.55 -15.10 7.21
CA ASP A 108 4.82 -14.50 8.34
C ASP A 108 3.35 -14.26 8.02
N ALA A 109 3.08 -13.66 6.85
CA ALA A 109 1.70 -13.42 6.43
C ALA A 109 0.91 -14.72 6.27
N VAL A 110 1.55 -15.77 5.75
CA VAL A 110 0.92 -17.09 5.62
C VAL A 110 0.65 -17.70 7.00
N ALA A 111 1.57 -17.59 7.95
CA ALA A 111 1.36 -18.04 9.33
C ALA A 111 0.15 -17.34 9.98
N VAL A 112 -0.03 -16.04 9.71
CA VAL A 112 -1.20 -15.28 10.18
C VAL A 112 -2.49 -15.79 9.52
N LEU A 113 -2.49 -16.08 8.20
CA LEU A 113 -3.64 -16.68 7.53
C LEU A 113 -4.00 -18.03 8.15
N ASP A 114 -3.01 -18.86 8.46
CA ASP A 114 -3.23 -20.17 9.09
C ASP A 114 -3.81 -20.03 10.51
N ALA A 115 -3.29 -19.09 11.29
CA ALA A 115 -3.79 -18.82 12.65
C ALA A 115 -5.22 -18.25 12.65
N LEU A 116 -5.63 -17.56 11.58
CA LEU A 116 -7.00 -17.08 11.36
C LEU A 116 -7.93 -18.18 10.80
N GLY A 117 -7.40 -19.33 10.37
CA GLY A 117 -8.15 -20.36 9.66
C GLY A 117 -8.53 -19.95 8.23
N TRP A 118 -7.81 -19.00 7.64
CA TRP A 118 -8.08 -18.49 6.29
C TRP A 118 -7.28 -19.24 5.23
N ALA A 119 -7.92 -20.09 4.47
CA ALA A 119 -7.25 -20.81 3.38
C ALA A 119 -6.69 -19.85 2.32
N ARG A 120 -7.38 -18.75 2.05
CA ARG A 120 -6.99 -17.69 1.11
C ARG A 120 -7.50 -16.34 1.60
N ALA A 121 -6.82 -15.26 1.17
CA ALA A 121 -7.26 -13.90 1.46
C ALA A 121 -6.96 -12.94 0.29
N HIS A 122 -7.67 -11.82 0.26
CA HIS A 122 -7.24 -10.61 -0.41
C HIS A 122 -6.13 -10.00 0.45
N ILE A 123 -5.07 -9.49 -0.18
CA ILE A 123 -3.94 -8.91 0.53
C ILE A 123 -3.86 -7.43 0.18
N PHE A 124 -3.99 -6.56 1.18
CA PHE A 124 -3.80 -5.13 1.02
C PHE A 124 -2.55 -4.69 1.78
N GLY A 125 -1.55 -4.21 1.06
CA GLY A 125 -0.33 -3.69 1.65
C GLY A 125 -0.12 -2.21 1.35
N ALA A 126 0.34 -1.45 2.36
CA ALA A 126 0.71 -0.05 2.25
C ALA A 126 2.24 0.12 2.29
N SER A 127 2.82 0.93 1.40
CA SER A 127 4.25 1.25 1.35
C SER A 127 5.12 -0.01 1.22
N LEU A 128 5.99 -0.32 2.21
CA LEU A 128 6.71 -1.60 2.26
C LEU A 128 5.73 -2.79 2.25
N GLY A 129 4.60 -2.66 2.96
CA GLY A 129 3.55 -3.68 2.92
C GLY A 129 3.00 -3.92 1.51
N GLY A 130 2.94 -2.89 0.67
CA GLY A 130 2.56 -3.02 -0.74
C GLY A 130 3.55 -3.86 -1.55
N ILE A 131 4.85 -3.74 -1.23
CA ILE A 131 5.90 -4.60 -1.82
C ILE A 131 5.74 -6.05 -1.32
N ILE A 132 5.51 -6.22 -0.02
CA ILE A 132 5.31 -7.54 0.59
C ILE A 132 4.04 -8.20 0.06
N ALA A 133 2.93 -7.47 -0.13
CA ALA A 133 1.70 -7.99 -0.73
C ALA A 133 1.94 -8.57 -2.14
N GLN A 134 2.73 -7.87 -2.97
CA GLN A 134 3.15 -8.38 -4.29
C GLN A 134 3.96 -9.69 -4.14
N ARG A 135 4.90 -9.73 -3.17
CA ARG A 135 5.77 -10.89 -2.91
C ARG A 135 5.00 -12.09 -2.33
N ILE A 136 4.02 -11.84 -1.45
CA ILE A 136 3.11 -12.90 -0.96
C ILE A 136 2.40 -13.58 -2.15
N ALA A 137 1.86 -12.78 -3.06
CA ALA A 137 1.14 -13.31 -4.22
C ALA A 137 2.05 -14.04 -5.23
N LEU A 138 3.33 -13.67 -5.31
CA LEU A 138 4.33 -14.33 -6.14
C LEU A 138 4.79 -15.67 -5.54
N ARG A 139 4.99 -15.71 -4.21
CA ARG A 139 5.51 -16.88 -3.51
C ARG A 139 4.42 -17.87 -3.12
N HIS A 140 3.26 -17.37 -2.73
CA HIS A 140 2.13 -18.17 -2.23
C HIS A 140 0.85 -17.90 -3.04
N PRO A 141 0.86 -18.09 -4.37
CA PRO A 141 -0.27 -17.74 -5.23
C PRO A 141 -1.57 -18.43 -4.81
N ASP A 142 -1.49 -19.64 -4.26
CA ASP A 142 -2.67 -20.40 -3.83
C ASP A 142 -3.30 -19.86 -2.54
N ARG A 143 -2.60 -19.00 -1.81
CA ARG A 143 -3.08 -18.36 -0.58
C ARG A 143 -3.67 -16.97 -0.85
N VAL A 144 -3.52 -16.41 -2.07
CA VAL A 144 -3.93 -15.05 -2.43
C VAL A 144 -5.09 -15.06 -3.41
N LEU A 145 -6.12 -14.29 -3.12
CA LEU A 145 -7.26 -14.04 -4.00
C LEU A 145 -6.98 -12.86 -4.94
N SER A 146 -6.61 -11.72 -4.39
CA SER A 146 -6.20 -10.52 -5.11
C SER A 146 -5.19 -9.71 -4.30
N VAL A 147 -4.54 -8.75 -4.96
CA VAL A 147 -3.53 -7.86 -4.36
C VAL A 147 -3.98 -6.42 -4.48
N VAL A 148 -3.83 -5.66 -3.40
CA VAL A 148 -3.83 -4.19 -3.39
C VAL A 148 -2.46 -3.73 -2.93
N SER A 149 -1.76 -2.97 -3.77
CA SER A 149 -0.46 -2.39 -3.46
C SER A 149 -0.60 -0.87 -3.45
N ASP A 150 -0.74 -0.30 -2.26
CA ASP A 150 -0.81 1.14 -2.07
C ASP A 150 0.58 1.70 -1.81
N ALA A 151 0.93 2.79 -2.51
CA ALA A 151 2.18 3.52 -2.36
C ALA A 151 3.43 2.63 -2.28
N GLY A 152 3.40 1.46 -2.96
CA GLY A 152 4.53 0.54 -3.08
C GLY A 152 5.38 0.82 -4.32
N ILE A 153 6.59 0.24 -4.35
CA ILE A 153 7.41 0.18 -5.56
C ILE A 153 7.33 -1.23 -6.19
N PRO A 154 7.77 -1.43 -7.45
CA PRO A 154 7.88 -2.77 -8.00
C PRO A 154 8.70 -3.70 -7.10
N SER A 155 8.15 -4.86 -6.73
CA SER A 155 8.73 -5.75 -5.71
C SER A 155 10.06 -6.39 -6.09
N ASP A 156 10.40 -6.37 -7.37
CA ASP A 156 11.69 -6.82 -7.90
C ASP A 156 12.67 -5.66 -8.19
N ALA A 157 12.28 -4.42 -7.86
CA ALA A 157 13.22 -3.31 -7.85
C ALA A 157 14.19 -3.47 -6.67
N SER A 158 15.48 -3.55 -6.97
CA SER A 158 16.52 -3.78 -5.98
C SER A 158 17.69 -2.80 -6.12
N GLY A 159 18.43 -2.61 -5.04
CA GLY A 159 19.64 -1.77 -5.01
C GLY A 159 19.39 -0.37 -5.56
N LEU A 160 20.28 0.12 -6.43
CA LEU A 160 20.20 1.46 -7.02
C LEU A 160 18.90 1.68 -7.81
N GLY A 161 18.27 0.61 -8.35
CA GLY A 161 17.01 0.69 -9.09
C GLY A 161 15.82 1.13 -8.24
N ALA A 162 15.84 0.87 -6.93
CA ALA A 162 14.78 1.31 -6.01
C ALA A 162 14.87 2.81 -5.71
N PHE A 163 16.07 3.37 -5.63
CA PHE A 163 16.28 4.78 -5.30
C PHE A 163 15.63 5.75 -6.30
N ARG A 164 15.45 5.36 -7.56
CA ARG A 164 14.80 6.21 -8.57
C ARG A 164 13.35 6.58 -8.23
N TYR A 165 12.70 5.79 -7.36
CA TYR A 165 11.33 6.01 -6.92
C TYR A 165 11.23 6.90 -5.68
N ILE A 166 12.32 7.10 -4.93
CA ILE A 166 12.34 7.81 -3.66
C ILE A 166 12.52 9.32 -3.89
N ARG A 167 11.78 10.11 -3.13
CA ARG A 167 11.94 11.57 -3.03
C ARG A 167 12.81 11.89 -1.81
N PHE A 168 14.10 12.09 -2.00
CA PHE A 168 15.05 12.25 -0.89
C PHE A 168 14.87 13.52 -0.07
N GLY A 169 14.26 14.57 -0.63
CA GLY A 169 14.10 15.86 0.07
C GLY A 169 13.37 15.76 1.41
N MET A 170 12.32 14.94 1.47
CA MET A 170 11.58 14.69 2.71
C MET A 170 12.44 13.92 3.73
N LEU A 171 13.13 12.87 3.28
CA LEU A 171 14.02 12.08 4.14
C LEU A 171 15.15 12.91 4.73
N VAL A 172 15.77 13.81 3.95
CA VAL A 172 16.78 14.75 4.44
C VAL A 172 16.19 15.70 5.48
N ARG A 173 14.96 16.17 5.26
CA ARG A 173 14.29 17.04 6.24
C ARG A 173 14.02 16.31 7.55
N LEU A 174 13.51 15.07 7.49
CA LEU A 174 13.26 14.25 8.68
C LEU A 174 14.54 13.89 9.42
N SER A 175 15.64 13.59 8.73
CA SER A 175 16.91 13.22 9.37
C SER A 175 17.58 14.37 10.16
N ARG A 176 17.13 15.61 9.96
CA ARG A 176 17.59 16.81 10.71
C ARG A 176 16.82 17.04 12.00
N LEU A 177 15.66 16.39 12.15
CA LEU A 177 14.88 16.49 13.38
C LEU A 177 15.55 15.66 14.47
N LYS A 178 15.56 16.21 15.68
CA LYS A 178 16.05 15.53 16.88
C LYS A 178 14.91 15.44 17.87
N PHE A 179 14.79 14.30 18.51
CA PHE A 179 13.76 14.03 19.50
C PHE A 179 14.42 13.55 20.78
N PRO A 180 13.80 13.74 21.95
CA PRO A 180 14.28 13.17 23.20
C PRO A 180 14.37 11.64 23.11
N GLU A 181 15.14 11.03 23.97
CA GLU A 181 15.14 9.58 24.13
C GLU A 181 13.90 9.12 24.92
N GLY A 182 13.44 7.90 24.65
CA GLY A 182 12.34 7.25 25.33
C GLY A 182 10.97 7.50 24.68
N ARG A 183 9.93 6.99 25.34
CA ARG A 183 8.56 6.93 24.83
C ARG A 183 8.04 8.26 24.25
N ASP A 184 8.22 9.36 24.95
CA ASP A 184 7.72 10.67 24.50
C ASP A 184 8.42 11.14 23.23
N GLY A 185 9.72 10.87 23.11
CA GLY A 185 10.49 11.16 21.90
C GLY A 185 10.06 10.28 20.72
N ASP A 186 9.77 9.02 20.96
CA ASP A 186 9.25 8.10 19.96
C ASP A 186 7.87 8.55 19.44
N ILE A 187 6.98 9.01 20.32
CA ILE A 187 5.69 9.59 19.94
C ILE A 187 5.88 10.85 19.11
N GLN A 188 6.75 11.80 19.55
CA GLN A 188 7.01 13.02 18.82
C GLN A 188 7.59 12.74 17.42
N MET A 189 8.50 11.79 17.30
CA MET A 189 9.09 11.37 16.02
C MET A 189 8.04 10.75 15.10
N SER A 190 7.19 9.87 15.61
CA SER A 190 6.12 9.23 14.84
C SER A 190 5.06 10.24 14.38
N LEU A 191 4.70 11.23 15.22
CA LEU A 191 3.83 12.33 14.82
C LEU A 191 4.46 13.22 13.74
N ALA A 192 5.77 13.52 13.86
CA ALA A 192 6.47 14.29 12.85
C ALA A 192 6.53 13.54 11.51
N LEU A 193 6.72 12.22 11.54
CA LEU A 193 6.67 11.36 10.37
C LEU A 193 5.26 11.36 9.76
N ALA A 194 4.23 11.10 10.56
CA ALA A 194 2.84 11.06 10.11
C ALA A 194 2.44 12.39 9.41
N ARG A 195 2.78 13.53 10.01
CA ARG A 195 2.57 14.85 9.38
C ARG A 195 3.37 15.05 8.09
N ALA A 196 4.61 14.55 8.04
CA ALA A 196 5.47 14.74 6.87
C ALA A 196 4.98 13.94 5.66
N VAL A 197 4.31 12.81 5.87
CA VAL A 197 3.76 11.96 4.82
C VAL A 197 2.30 12.25 4.53
N ALA A 198 1.63 13.08 5.35
CA ALA A 198 0.22 13.38 5.23
C ALA A 198 -0.16 14.05 3.91
N SER A 199 -1.38 13.85 3.52
CA SER A 199 -2.00 14.38 2.31
C SER A 199 -2.12 15.91 2.35
N PRO A 200 -1.53 16.65 1.42
CA PRO A 200 -1.54 18.12 1.48
C PRO A 200 -2.92 18.73 1.16
N ALA A 201 -3.81 17.98 0.50
CA ALA A 201 -5.15 18.46 0.15
C ALA A 201 -6.21 18.14 1.21
N TYR A 202 -5.88 17.38 2.25
CA TYR A 202 -6.82 16.94 3.27
C TYR A 202 -6.34 17.33 4.67
N PRO A 203 -7.26 17.61 5.61
CA PRO A 203 -6.89 17.87 6.98
C PRO A 203 -6.15 16.68 7.60
N PHE A 204 -5.05 16.97 8.31
CA PHE A 204 -4.37 15.96 9.13
C PHE A 204 -5.00 15.95 10.52
N ASP A 205 -5.65 14.83 10.89
CA ASP A 205 -6.18 14.65 12.23
C ASP A 205 -5.06 14.18 13.17
N GLU A 206 -4.47 15.15 13.89
CA GLU A 206 -3.41 14.87 14.84
C GLU A 206 -3.92 14.10 16.05
N THR A 207 -5.16 14.33 16.48
CA THR A 207 -5.75 13.65 17.63
C THR A 207 -5.89 12.16 17.37
N ALA A 208 -6.49 11.81 16.23
CA ALA A 208 -6.56 10.42 15.80
C ALA A 208 -5.16 9.81 15.59
N ALA A 209 -4.23 10.56 14.98
CA ALA A 209 -2.86 10.08 14.78
C ALA A 209 -2.16 9.78 16.10
N ARG A 210 -2.34 10.63 17.10
CA ARG A 210 -1.75 10.46 18.42
C ARG A 210 -2.24 9.18 19.11
N GLU A 211 -3.54 8.86 19.01
CA GLU A 211 -4.12 7.67 19.64
C GLU A 211 -3.44 6.37 19.21
N TRP A 212 -3.27 6.17 17.90
CA TRP A 212 -2.63 4.93 17.40
C TRP A 212 -1.11 4.96 17.55
N ILE A 213 -0.46 6.14 17.55
CA ILE A 213 0.98 6.27 17.83
C ILE A 213 1.27 5.96 19.31
N GLU A 214 0.46 6.46 20.24
CA GLU A 214 0.60 6.16 21.67
C GLU A 214 0.40 4.67 21.93
N ARG A 215 -0.58 4.04 21.28
CA ARG A 215 -0.78 2.60 21.36
C ARG A 215 0.41 1.81 20.79
N GLU A 216 1.04 2.27 19.71
CA GLU A 216 2.27 1.68 19.21
C GLU A 216 3.42 1.83 20.23
N ALA A 217 3.58 3.01 20.83
CA ALA A 217 4.59 3.26 21.85
C ALA A 217 4.42 2.43 23.11
N ASP A 218 3.19 2.00 23.43
CA ASP A 218 2.89 1.10 24.54
C ASP A 218 3.31 -0.36 24.26
N SER A 219 3.50 -0.74 22.99
CA SER A 219 3.98 -2.10 22.65
C SER A 219 5.47 -2.32 22.90
N GLY A 220 6.20 -1.29 23.26
CA GLY A 220 7.63 -1.37 23.61
C GLY A 220 8.46 -0.22 23.03
N PRO A 221 9.74 -0.13 23.42
CA PRO A 221 10.64 0.88 22.90
C PRO A 221 10.89 0.67 21.40
N ARG A 222 10.99 1.77 20.66
CA ARG A 222 11.24 1.73 19.22
C ARG A 222 12.59 1.12 18.90
N ASP A 223 12.61 0.10 18.08
CA ASP A 223 13.83 -0.47 17.53
C ASP A 223 14.28 0.36 16.30
N THR A 224 15.27 1.23 16.50
CA THR A 224 15.81 2.10 15.44
C THR A 224 16.50 1.31 14.30
N ARG A 225 16.83 0.04 14.51
CA ARG A 225 17.47 -0.83 13.51
C ARG A 225 16.50 -1.73 12.76
N ALA A 226 15.27 -1.86 13.27
CA ALA A 226 14.21 -2.66 12.62
C ALA A 226 13.98 -2.24 11.17
N GLN A 227 13.85 -0.94 10.92
CA GLN A 227 13.68 -0.41 9.56
C GLN A 227 14.83 -0.82 8.61
N SER A 228 16.05 -0.82 9.13
CA SER A 228 17.24 -1.23 8.38
C SER A 228 17.20 -2.71 8.02
N ARG A 229 16.74 -3.57 8.94
CA ARG A 229 16.59 -5.01 8.70
C ARG A 229 15.50 -5.28 7.67
N GLN A 230 14.35 -4.61 7.80
CA GLN A 230 13.21 -4.76 6.87
C GLN A 230 13.58 -4.31 5.44
N VAL A 231 14.24 -3.14 5.28
CA VAL A 231 14.70 -2.66 3.97
C VAL A 231 15.81 -3.53 3.39
N GLY A 232 16.69 -4.06 4.26
CA GLY A 232 17.79 -4.95 3.87
C GLY A 232 17.37 -6.38 3.53
N ALA A 233 16.10 -6.76 3.78
CA ALA A 233 15.58 -8.08 3.49
C ALA A 233 15.57 -8.34 1.97
N SER A 234 16.49 -9.21 1.53
CA SER A 234 16.64 -9.56 0.12
C SER A 234 15.45 -10.35 -0.41
N TRP A 235 15.19 -10.21 -1.71
CA TRP A 235 14.19 -10.98 -2.43
C TRP A 235 14.86 -11.82 -3.52
N HIS A 236 14.62 -13.13 -3.52
CA HIS A 236 15.18 -14.09 -4.49
C HIS A 236 14.08 -14.81 -5.28
N GLY A 237 12.81 -14.52 -4.95
CA GLY A 237 11.65 -15.14 -5.58
C GLY A 237 11.37 -14.67 -7.01
N PRO A 238 10.20 -15.04 -7.57
CA PRO A 238 9.80 -14.72 -8.93
C PRO A 238 9.78 -13.21 -9.23
N LYS A 239 9.90 -12.87 -10.51
CA LYS A 239 9.83 -11.47 -10.97
C LYS A 239 8.40 -10.96 -10.95
N LEU A 240 8.23 -9.65 -10.77
CA LEU A 240 6.91 -9.02 -10.69
C LEU A 240 6.02 -9.30 -11.91
N ARG A 241 6.62 -9.43 -13.11
CA ARG A 241 5.89 -9.80 -14.33
C ARG A 241 5.24 -11.20 -14.29
N GLU A 242 5.59 -12.02 -13.31
CA GLU A 242 5.02 -13.36 -13.10
C GLU A 242 3.79 -13.36 -12.22
N LEU A 243 3.45 -12.23 -11.58
CA LEU A 243 2.24 -12.08 -10.79
C LEU A 243 1.00 -12.18 -11.67
N ARG A 244 0.08 -13.09 -11.34
CA ARG A 244 -1.14 -13.40 -12.12
C ARG A 244 -2.44 -13.11 -11.37
N LYS A 245 -2.35 -12.62 -10.15
CA LYS A 245 -3.56 -12.30 -9.37
C LYS A 245 -4.11 -10.93 -9.79
N PRO A 246 -5.43 -10.74 -9.78
CA PRO A 246 -6.01 -9.41 -9.93
C PRO A 246 -5.34 -8.43 -8.99
N THR A 247 -4.77 -7.38 -9.56
CA THR A 247 -3.94 -6.44 -8.82
C THR A 247 -4.46 -5.03 -9.02
N LEU A 248 -4.70 -4.35 -7.91
CA LEU A 248 -4.96 -2.92 -7.82
C LEU A 248 -3.70 -2.23 -7.27
N VAL A 249 -3.27 -1.18 -7.94
CA VAL A 249 -2.21 -0.29 -7.46
C VAL A 249 -2.85 1.05 -7.12
N LEU A 250 -2.74 1.44 -5.85
CA LEU A 250 -3.14 2.75 -5.36
C LEU A 250 -1.91 3.63 -5.16
N HIS A 251 -2.04 4.95 -5.35
CA HIS A 251 -0.94 5.88 -5.08
C HIS A 251 -1.46 7.30 -4.96
N GLY A 252 -1.03 8.03 -3.93
CA GLY A 252 -1.32 9.45 -3.78
C GLY A 252 -0.60 10.29 -4.86
N ASP A 253 -1.32 11.14 -5.58
CA ASP A 253 -0.71 11.97 -6.63
C ASP A 253 0.23 13.06 -6.09
N ARG A 254 0.12 13.34 -4.78
CA ARG A 254 0.96 14.28 -4.01
C ARG A 254 1.90 13.60 -3.02
N ASP A 255 2.15 12.30 -3.16
CA ASP A 255 3.04 11.54 -2.28
C ASP A 255 4.41 12.23 -2.14
N PRO A 256 4.79 12.66 -0.91
CA PRO A 256 6.06 13.35 -0.67
C PRO A 256 7.26 12.39 -0.56
N LEU A 257 7.01 11.09 -0.40
CA LEU A 257 8.03 10.06 -0.18
C LEU A 257 8.35 9.28 -1.45
N LEU A 258 7.34 8.85 -2.19
CA LEU A 258 7.50 8.05 -3.40
C LEU A 258 6.95 8.77 -4.63
N ARG A 259 7.56 8.49 -5.75
CA ARG A 259 7.15 9.05 -7.05
C ARG A 259 6.04 8.21 -7.66
N VAL A 260 5.03 8.82 -8.27
CA VAL A 260 3.95 8.16 -9.02
C VAL A 260 4.50 7.19 -10.11
N SER A 261 5.74 7.41 -10.58
CA SER A 261 6.40 6.48 -11.50
C SER A 261 6.57 5.07 -10.92
N ALA A 262 6.61 4.91 -9.59
CA ALA A 262 6.61 3.61 -8.94
C ALA A 262 5.33 2.83 -9.25
N ALA A 263 4.18 3.44 -9.01
CA ALA A 263 2.87 2.86 -9.30
C ALA A 263 2.69 2.53 -10.78
N ARG A 264 3.05 3.47 -11.68
CA ARG A 264 2.98 3.26 -13.13
C ARG A 264 3.85 2.08 -13.59
N ASN A 265 5.06 1.94 -13.04
CA ASN A 265 5.95 0.84 -13.40
C ASN A 265 5.48 -0.50 -12.80
N THR A 266 4.86 -0.48 -11.61
CA THR A 266 4.22 -1.68 -11.03
C THR A 266 3.09 -2.17 -11.93
N VAL A 267 2.18 -1.29 -12.34
CA VAL A 267 1.08 -1.66 -13.26
C VAL A 267 1.61 -2.13 -14.61
N LYS A 268 2.62 -1.47 -15.16
CA LYS A 268 3.23 -1.90 -16.44
C LYS A 268 3.84 -3.31 -16.36
N ALA A 269 4.33 -3.71 -15.19
CA ALA A 269 4.96 -5.01 -15.00
C ALA A 269 3.95 -6.14 -14.82
N ILE A 270 2.74 -5.87 -14.31
CA ILE A 270 1.74 -6.88 -13.95
C ILE A 270 0.63 -6.91 -14.99
N ALA A 271 0.46 -8.03 -15.67
CA ALA A 271 -0.62 -8.18 -16.65
C ALA A 271 -2.00 -8.00 -16.00
N GLY A 272 -2.83 -7.13 -16.57
CA GLY A 272 -4.19 -6.85 -16.09
C GLY A 272 -4.28 -6.06 -14.79
N ALA A 273 -3.17 -5.51 -14.28
CA ALA A 273 -3.22 -4.63 -13.12
C ALA A 273 -3.91 -3.29 -13.46
N ARG A 274 -4.59 -2.73 -12.46
CA ARG A 274 -5.24 -1.41 -12.53
C ARG A 274 -4.48 -0.40 -11.68
N LEU A 275 -4.45 0.85 -12.12
CA LEU A 275 -3.93 1.99 -11.38
C LEU A 275 -5.07 2.92 -11.00
N VAL A 276 -5.13 3.28 -9.74
CA VAL A 276 -5.95 4.38 -9.24
C VAL A 276 -5.04 5.39 -8.55
N LEU A 277 -4.98 6.60 -9.10
CA LEU A 277 -4.33 7.71 -8.44
C LEU A 277 -5.33 8.38 -7.50
N LEU A 278 -4.93 8.57 -6.26
CA LEU A 278 -5.73 9.21 -5.22
C LEU A 278 -5.48 10.72 -5.29
N PRO A 279 -6.47 11.54 -5.73
CA PRO A 279 -6.26 12.96 -5.94
C PRO A 279 -5.95 13.67 -4.62
N GLY A 280 -4.90 14.50 -4.60
CA GLY A 280 -4.51 15.27 -3.41
C GLY A 280 -3.94 14.45 -2.26
N ALA A 281 -3.93 13.12 -2.35
CA ALA A 281 -3.39 12.26 -1.31
C ALA A 281 -1.86 12.28 -1.28
N GLY A 282 -1.31 12.17 -0.05
CA GLY A 282 0.11 12.00 0.24
C GLY A 282 0.54 10.53 0.21
N HIS A 283 1.31 10.15 1.24
CA HIS A 283 1.74 8.76 1.47
C HIS A 283 0.89 8.09 2.57
N ASP A 284 -0.21 8.73 2.95
CA ASP A 284 -1.21 8.29 3.90
C ASP A 284 -2.51 7.91 3.19
N LEU A 285 -3.48 7.45 3.98
CA LEU A 285 -4.82 7.09 3.53
C LEU A 285 -5.84 8.06 4.18
N PRO A 286 -6.06 9.26 3.60
CA PRO A 286 -6.87 10.30 4.22
C PRO A 286 -8.35 9.92 4.28
N GLU A 287 -9.02 10.28 5.38
CA GLU A 287 -10.41 9.92 5.69
C GLU A 287 -11.39 10.20 4.53
N PRO A 288 -11.37 11.37 3.86
CA PRO A 288 -12.32 11.64 2.78
C PRO A 288 -12.23 10.67 1.58
N LEU A 289 -11.17 9.89 1.48
CA LEU A 289 -10.99 8.89 0.41
C LEU A 289 -11.29 7.45 0.84
N TRP A 290 -11.61 7.18 2.11
CA TRP A 290 -11.82 5.81 2.59
C TRP A 290 -12.92 5.07 1.84
N GLY A 291 -14.06 5.73 1.57
CA GLY A 291 -15.14 5.15 0.77
C GLY A 291 -14.66 4.74 -0.63
N THR A 292 -13.98 5.65 -1.33
CA THR A 292 -13.43 5.39 -2.66
C THR A 292 -12.40 4.24 -2.65
N ILE A 293 -11.49 4.25 -1.66
CA ILE A 293 -10.49 3.19 -1.50
C ILE A 293 -11.18 1.83 -1.29
N ALA A 294 -12.18 1.78 -0.41
CA ALA A 294 -12.87 0.54 -0.12
C ALA A 294 -13.71 0.03 -1.30
N ASP A 295 -14.31 0.90 -2.09
CA ASP A 295 -15.01 0.56 -3.34
C ASP A 295 -14.04 -0.04 -4.38
N GLU A 296 -12.86 0.55 -4.53
CA GLU A 296 -11.85 0.03 -5.45
C GLU A 296 -11.27 -1.32 -5.00
N VAL A 297 -11.12 -1.52 -3.69
CA VAL A 297 -10.72 -2.82 -3.11
C VAL A 297 -11.80 -3.87 -3.38
N ARG A 298 -13.09 -3.53 -3.17
CA ARG A 298 -14.21 -4.43 -3.47
C ARG A 298 -14.24 -4.78 -4.95
N HIS A 299 -14.16 -3.79 -5.83
CA HIS A 299 -14.09 -4.02 -7.27
C HIS A 299 -12.94 -4.96 -7.67
N ASN A 300 -11.75 -4.79 -7.06
CA ASN A 300 -10.61 -5.68 -7.34
C ASN A 300 -10.85 -7.12 -6.85
N ALA A 301 -11.57 -7.28 -5.73
CA ALA A 301 -11.94 -8.59 -5.22
C ALA A 301 -13.01 -9.26 -6.12
N ASP A 302 -13.98 -8.52 -6.64
CA ASP A 302 -14.99 -9.03 -7.58
C ASP A 302 -14.36 -9.55 -8.88
N ARG A 303 -13.31 -8.87 -9.37
CA ARG A 303 -12.50 -9.36 -10.49
C ARG A 303 -11.84 -10.71 -10.19
N ALA A 304 -11.44 -10.94 -8.95
CA ALA A 304 -10.88 -12.23 -8.56
C ALA A 304 -11.92 -13.35 -8.51
N ALA A 305 -13.15 -13.03 -8.15
CA ALA A 305 -14.26 -13.96 -8.18
C ALA A 305 -14.64 -14.32 -9.64
N ALA A 306 -14.75 -13.33 -10.53
CA ALA A 306 -15.05 -13.52 -11.95
C ALA A 306 -13.98 -14.38 -12.66
N ALA A 307 -12.71 -14.17 -12.37
CA ALA A 307 -11.61 -14.95 -12.96
C ALA A 307 -11.61 -16.44 -12.56
N LYS A 308 -12.38 -16.84 -11.54
CA LYS A 308 -12.54 -18.25 -11.14
C LYS A 308 -13.67 -18.94 -11.91
N THR A 309 -14.65 -18.19 -12.43
CA THR A 309 -15.81 -18.73 -13.13
C THR A 309 -15.56 -18.95 -14.63
N ASP A 310 -14.56 -18.26 -15.21
CA ASP A 310 -14.13 -18.50 -16.59
C ASP A 310 -12.99 -19.53 -16.63
N PRO A 311 -13.22 -20.76 -17.10
CA PRO A 311 -12.14 -21.73 -17.28
C PRO A 311 -11.18 -21.22 -18.37
N PRO A 312 -9.85 -21.46 -18.26
CA PRO A 312 -8.91 -21.09 -19.29
C PRO A 312 -9.19 -21.93 -20.54
N GLY A 313 -9.89 -21.34 -21.53
CA GLY A 313 -10.19 -22.03 -22.79
C GLY A 313 -11.34 -21.50 -23.64
N SER A 314 -12.11 -20.50 -23.23
CA SER A 314 -13.30 -20.06 -24.01
C SER A 314 -13.03 -18.96 -25.06
N HIS A 315 -11.80 -18.52 -25.28
CA HIS A 315 -11.46 -17.54 -26.32
C HIS A 315 -10.56 -18.15 -27.43
N ALA A 316 -10.99 -19.29 -27.97
CA ALA A 316 -10.43 -19.77 -29.23
C ALA A 316 -11.52 -20.47 -30.05
N ALA A 317 -12.35 -19.70 -30.75
CA ALA A 317 -13.01 -20.03 -32.01
C ALA A 317 -14.15 -19.03 -32.29
N ASN A 318 -13.88 -17.88 -32.87
CA ASN A 318 -14.75 -17.21 -33.81
C ASN A 318 -13.88 -16.34 -34.73
N GLY A 319 -13.15 -16.99 -35.63
CA GLY A 319 -12.64 -16.41 -36.84
C GLY A 319 -13.78 -16.37 -37.87
N GLY A 320 -14.53 -15.30 -37.88
CA GLY A 320 -15.53 -14.98 -38.89
C GLY A 320 -15.11 -13.69 -39.59
N SER A 321 -14.49 -13.84 -40.77
CA SER A 321 -14.26 -12.81 -41.76
C SER A 321 -15.55 -12.05 -42.10
N GLY A 322 -15.57 -10.74 -41.89
CA GLY A 322 -16.62 -9.85 -42.35
C GLY A 322 -16.02 -8.45 -42.53
N VAL A 323 -15.33 -8.29 -43.69
CA VAL A 323 -14.98 -6.96 -44.22
C VAL A 323 -16.27 -6.32 -44.73
N THR A 324 -16.74 -5.25 -44.12
CA THR A 324 -17.65 -4.31 -44.74
C THR A 324 -17.06 -2.90 -44.60
N GLU A 325 -16.61 -2.39 -45.73
CA GLU A 325 -16.30 -0.96 -45.88
C GLU A 325 -17.55 -0.11 -45.60
N PRO A 326 -17.41 1.06 -44.96
CA PRO A 326 -18.45 2.07 -45.03
C PRO A 326 -18.19 3.04 -46.21
N ASP A 327 -19.23 3.13 -46.97
CA ASP A 327 -19.47 4.02 -48.12
C ASP A 327 -19.22 5.51 -47.80
N ALA A 328 -18.54 6.17 -48.74
CA ALA A 328 -18.33 7.60 -48.74
C ALA A 328 -19.54 8.29 -49.40
N ALA A 329 -20.21 9.19 -48.71
CA ALA A 329 -20.82 10.40 -49.29
C ALA A 329 -21.59 11.20 -48.23
N GLN A 330 -21.20 12.40 -47.90
CA GLN A 330 -21.87 13.65 -48.26
C GLN A 330 -21.20 14.85 -47.57
N ALA A 331 -20.59 15.66 -48.41
CA ALA A 331 -20.11 16.98 -48.10
C ALA A 331 -21.31 17.94 -47.91
N GLY A 332 -21.34 18.63 -46.77
CA GLY A 332 -22.22 19.78 -46.51
C GLY A 332 -21.38 21.01 -46.25
N THR A 333 -21.38 21.89 -47.20
CA THR A 333 -20.80 23.24 -47.22
C THR A 333 -21.40 24.16 -46.16
N VAL A 334 -20.56 24.91 -45.46
CA VAL A 334 -20.95 26.08 -44.65
C VAL A 334 -20.22 27.30 -45.17
N PRO A 335 -20.91 28.44 -45.38
CA PRO A 335 -20.31 29.64 -45.96
C PRO A 335 -19.60 30.51 -44.92
N GLY A 336 -18.63 31.28 -45.43
CA GLY A 336 -17.73 32.11 -44.64
C GLY A 336 -18.34 33.43 -44.13
N ALA A 337 -17.57 34.04 -43.23
CA ALA A 337 -17.57 35.50 -42.98
C ALA A 337 -16.12 35.90 -42.62
N GLU A 338 -15.55 36.65 -43.49
CA GLU A 338 -14.79 37.91 -43.40
C GLU A 338 -14.34 38.29 -41.99
N GLY A 339 -13.09 38.49 -41.60
CA GLY A 339 -12.09 39.37 -42.19
C GLY A 339 -12.05 40.71 -41.44
N VAL A 340 -11.12 40.89 -40.46
CA VAL A 340 -10.59 42.20 -40.10
C VAL A 340 -9.10 42.07 -39.74
N ARG A 341 -8.29 42.83 -40.48
CA ARG A 341 -6.86 43.07 -40.28
C ARG A 341 -6.61 44.24 -39.31
N GLY A 342 -5.49 44.25 -38.70
CA GLY A 342 -4.80 45.41 -38.12
C GLY A 342 -4.34 45.13 -36.70
N GLY A 343 -3.13 45.33 -36.30
CA GLY A 343 -2.00 46.09 -36.70
C GLY A 343 -0.92 45.97 -35.63
N THR A 344 0.29 45.97 -36.06
CA THR A 344 1.60 46.05 -35.42
C THR A 344 1.76 47.10 -34.32
N GLN A 345 2.61 46.78 -33.29
CA GLN A 345 3.76 47.54 -32.76
C GLN A 345 4.02 47.08 -31.33
N ASP A 346 5.15 46.48 -31.02
CA ASP A 346 6.54 46.90 -30.83
C ASP A 346 6.80 47.55 -29.46
N ARG A 347 7.90 47.08 -28.83
CA ARG A 347 8.76 47.62 -27.77
C ARG A 347 8.51 47.24 -26.32
N SER A 348 9.44 46.38 -25.84
CA SER A 348 10.51 46.68 -24.84
C SER A 348 10.08 47.31 -23.49
N ILE A 349 10.22 46.60 -22.42
CA ILE A 349 11.29 46.72 -21.38
C ILE A 349 11.30 45.41 -20.59
#